data_d768632a746d5efaadfef136d82d36a3
#
_entry.id   d768632a746d5efaadfef136d82d36a3
#
_cell.length_a   1.000
_cell.length_b   1.000
_cell.length_c   1.000
_cell.angle_alpha   90.00
_cell.angle_beta   90.00
_cell.angle_gamma   90.00
#
_symmetry.space_group_name_H-M   'P 1'
#
loop_
_entity.id
_entity.type
_entity.pdbx_description
1 polymer ?
#
loop_
_entity_poly.entity_id
_entity_poly.type
_entity_poly.pdbx_seq_one_letter_code
_entity_poly.pdbx_strand_id
1 'polypeptide(L)'
;MNDFDGGLDGHLAEGTHISGTLKFKGSVQIDGRFEGNVNSRGKLILGATAQVDAEIVVGELEIRGTFRGKAQVKKRLMIRGGGSVEAKIVT
;
A
#
# COMPACT_ATOMS: atom_id res chain seq x y z
N MET A 1 11.08 -5.11 11.28
CA MET A 1 11.34 -5.59 9.93
C MET A 1 10.28 -6.61 9.54
N ASN A 2 9.64 -6.38 8.45
CA ASN A 2 8.54 -7.24 8.04
C ASN A 2 8.65 -7.60 6.58
N ASP A 3 9.06 -8.84 6.33
CA ASP A 3 9.07 -9.40 5.00
C ASP A 3 7.80 -10.23 4.84
N PHE A 4 6.94 -9.78 3.97
CA PHE A 4 5.73 -10.49 3.67
C PHE A 4 5.98 -11.31 2.44
N ASP A 5 6.41 -12.53 2.65
CA ASP A 5 6.88 -13.37 1.57
C ASP A 5 6.07 -14.65 1.52
N GLY A 6 4.86 -14.55 1.15
CA GLY A 6 4.05 -15.73 1.06
C GLY A 6 3.55 -16.04 -0.32
N GLY A 7 3.72 -15.11 -1.25
CA GLY A 7 3.11 -15.28 -2.55
C GLY A 7 1.60 -15.32 -2.49
N LEU A 8 1.03 -15.06 -1.33
CA LEU A 8 -0.41 -15.10 -1.07
C LEU A 8 -0.89 -13.72 -0.69
N ASP A 9 -2.21 -13.60 -0.64
CA ASP A 9 -2.84 -12.37 -0.20
C ASP A 9 -2.56 -12.15 1.27
N GLY A 10 -2.19 -10.93 1.62
CA GLY A 10 -1.99 -10.54 2.99
C GLY A 10 -2.97 -9.45 3.37
N HIS A 11 -3.14 -9.27 4.67
CA HIS A 11 -4.06 -8.29 5.17
C HIS A 11 -3.54 -7.70 6.48
N LEU A 12 -3.37 -6.38 6.52
CA LEU A 12 -3.05 -5.65 7.73
C LEU A 12 -4.33 -5.00 8.22
N ALA A 13 -4.88 -5.54 9.29
CA ALA A 13 -6.20 -5.15 9.79
C ALA A 13 -6.20 -3.74 10.38
N GLU A 14 -7.38 -3.18 10.50
CA GLU A 14 -7.60 -1.92 11.20
C GLU A 14 -7.03 -1.99 12.61
N GLY A 15 -6.39 -0.92 13.06
CA GLY A 15 -5.75 -0.88 14.36
C GLY A 15 -4.32 -1.39 14.37
N THR A 16 -3.86 -1.97 13.29
CA THR A 16 -2.48 -2.41 13.15
C THR A 16 -1.58 -1.24 12.76
N HIS A 17 -0.40 -1.20 13.35
CA HIS A 17 0.60 -0.20 12.99
C HIS A 17 1.91 -0.91 12.70
N ILE A 18 2.39 -0.75 11.49
CA ILE A 18 3.62 -1.38 11.05
C ILE A 18 4.54 -0.33 10.45
N SER A 19 5.81 -0.40 10.80
CA SER A 19 6.83 0.44 10.18
C SER A 19 7.97 -0.43 9.68
N GLY A 20 8.61 0.01 8.60
CA GLY A 20 9.72 -0.72 8.02
C GLY A 20 9.53 -0.94 6.53
N THR A 21 10.07 -2.03 6.01
CA THR A 21 9.99 -2.36 4.60
C THR A 21 9.07 -3.55 4.39
N LEU A 22 8.13 -3.41 3.49
CA LEU A 22 7.19 -4.46 3.13
C LEU A 22 7.51 -4.94 1.71
N LYS A 23 7.75 -6.23 1.57
CA LYS A 23 7.94 -6.86 0.27
C LYS A 23 6.99 -8.03 0.16
N PHE A 24 6.37 -8.17 -1.01
CA PHE A 24 5.45 -9.28 -1.20
C PHE A 24 5.26 -9.59 -2.68
N LYS A 25 4.65 -10.74 -2.94
CA LYS A 25 4.17 -11.15 -4.24
C LYS A 25 2.66 -11.30 -4.12
N GLY A 26 1.94 -11.21 -5.22
CA GLY A 26 0.48 -11.31 -5.17
C GLY A 26 -0.18 -10.03 -4.70
N SER A 27 -1.14 -10.13 -3.80
CA SER A 27 -1.93 -9.00 -3.35
C SER A 27 -1.87 -8.82 -1.84
N VAL A 28 -1.79 -7.59 -1.39
CA VAL A 28 -1.86 -7.26 0.03
C VAL A 28 -2.83 -6.12 0.21
N GLN A 29 -3.69 -6.22 1.22
CA GLN A 29 -4.59 -5.15 1.61
C GLN A 29 -4.16 -4.59 2.95
N ILE A 30 -4.09 -3.28 3.04
CA ILE A 30 -3.76 -2.58 4.27
C ILE A 30 -4.99 -1.79 4.72
N ASP A 31 -5.49 -2.11 5.89
CA ASP A 31 -6.58 -1.35 6.53
C ASP A 31 -6.10 -0.61 7.78
N GLY A 32 -4.89 -0.89 8.22
CA GLY A 32 -4.29 -0.24 9.36
C GLY A 32 -3.33 0.88 8.96
N ARG A 33 -2.37 1.13 9.80
CA ARG A 33 -1.38 2.17 9.57
C ARG A 33 -0.05 1.56 9.17
N PHE A 34 0.53 2.09 8.12
CA PHE A 34 1.82 1.66 7.65
C PHE A 34 2.73 2.85 7.38
N GLU A 35 3.99 2.73 7.82
CA GLU A 35 5.02 3.73 7.56
C GLU A 35 6.27 3.03 7.06
N GLY A 36 6.94 3.61 6.07
CA GLY A 36 8.20 3.07 5.58
C GLY A 36 8.24 2.91 4.07
N ASN A 37 8.52 1.69 3.61
CA ASN A 37 8.66 1.43 2.18
C ASN A 37 7.89 0.17 1.78
N VAL A 38 7.29 0.20 0.60
CA VAL A 38 6.64 -0.96 0.02
C VAL A 38 7.24 -1.21 -1.35
N ASN A 39 7.64 -2.44 -1.59
CA ASN A 39 8.20 -2.83 -2.88
C ASN A 39 7.57 -4.15 -3.31
N SER A 40 6.85 -4.12 -4.41
CA SER A 40 6.19 -5.30 -4.92
C SER A 40 5.92 -5.16 -6.41
N ARG A 41 5.78 -6.29 -7.09
CA ARG A 41 5.29 -6.31 -8.46
C ARG A 41 3.80 -6.64 -8.53
N GLY A 42 3.22 -6.96 -7.40
CA GLY A 42 1.83 -7.33 -7.31
C GLY A 42 0.92 -6.13 -7.09
N LYS A 43 -0.17 -6.38 -6.37
CA LYS A 43 -1.20 -5.39 -6.13
C LYS A 43 -1.24 -5.01 -4.66
N LEU A 44 -1.28 -3.70 -4.42
CA LEU A 44 -1.48 -3.17 -3.07
C LEU A 44 -2.82 -2.47 -3.01
N ILE A 45 -3.61 -2.81 -2.01
CA ILE A 45 -4.92 -2.21 -1.78
C ILE A 45 -4.87 -1.48 -0.44
N LEU A 46 -5.18 -0.19 -0.46
CA LEU A 46 -5.31 0.59 0.76
C LEU A 46 -6.79 0.74 1.04
N GLY A 47 -7.26 0.06 2.08
CA GLY A 47 -8.66 0.06 2.45
C GLY A 47 -9.13 1.39 3.00
N ALA A 48 -10.43 1.51 3.27
CA ALA A 48 -11.03 2.78 3.68
C ALA A 48 -10.45 3.33 4.99
N THR A 49 -9.96 2.46 5.87
CA THR A 49 -9.37 2.87 7.14
C THR A 49 -7.85 2.94 7.10
N ALA A 50 -7.24 2.69 5.96
CA ALA A 50 -5.79 2.69 5.83
C ALA A 50 -5.22 4.09 5.98
N GLN A 51 -4.09 4.16 6.65
CA GLN A 51 -3.28 5.37 6.74
C GLN A 51 -1.85 4.98 6.40
N VAL A 52 -1.43 5.35 5.21
CA VAL A 52 -0.12 4.93 4.71
C VAL A 52 0.74 6.17 4.47
N ASP A 53 1.90 6.16 5.10
CA ASP A 53 2.89 7.23 4.97
C ASP A 53 4.19 6.58 4.53
N ALA A 54 4.36 6.44 3.21
CA ALA A 54 5.42 5.57 2.73
C ALA A 54 5.82 5.88 1.29
N GLU A 55 6.96 5.32 0.92
CA GLU A 55 7.35 5.24 -0.48
C GLU A 55 6.95 3.86 -1.00
N ILE A 56 6.17 3.86 -2.06
CA ILE A 56 5.59 2.64 -2.61
C ILE A 56 6.05 2.45 -4.05
N VAL A 57 6.50 1.24 -4.35
CA VAL A 57 6.76 0.81 -5.72
C VAL A 57 6.01 -0.49 -5.93
N VAL A 58 4.96 -0.44 -6.72
CA VAL A 58 4.09 -1.61 -6.94
C VAL A 58 3.66 -1.71 -8.39
N GLY A 59 3.14 -2.86 -8.76
CA GLY A 59 2.54 -3.05 -10.08
C GLY A 59 1.20 -2.36 -10.17
N GLU A 60 0.32 -2.62 -9.22
CA GLU A 60 -1.01 -2.04 -9.17
C GLU A 60 -1.26 -1.46 -7.79
N LEU A 61 -1.97 -0.34 -7.74
CA LEU A 61 -2.30 0.32 -6.49
C LEU A 61 -3.76 0.75 -6.51
N GLU A 62 -4.49 0.39 -5.46
CA GLU A 62 -5.85 0.87 -5.25
C GLU A 62 -5.88 1.61 -3.92
N ILE A 63 -6.39 2.83 -3.94
CA ILE A 63 -6.44 3.68 -2.75
C ILE A 63 -7.89 4.00 -2.43
N ARG A 64 -8.32 3.65 -1.22
CA ARG A 64 -9.63 4.02 -0.69
C ARG A 64 -9.52 4.85 0.57
N GLY A 65 -8.36 4.78 1.24
CA GLY A 65 -8.11 5.51 2.47
C GLY A 65 -7.19 6.70 2.26
N THR A 66 -6.26 6.87 3.18
CA THR A 66 -5.31 7.98 3.14
C THR A 66 -3.93 7.49 2.75
N PHE A 67 -3.34 8.16 1.78
CA PHE A 67 -1.97 7.88 1.39
C PHE A 67 -1.17 9.17 1.34
N ARG A 68 0.02 9.13 1.94
CA ARG A 68 0.97 10.24 1.93
C ARG A 68 2.34 9.72 1.54
N GLY A 69 3.11 10.52 0.84
CA GLY A 69 4.47 10.18 0.48
C GLY A 69 4.66 10.09 -1.01
N LYS A 70 5.14 8.96 -1.49
CA LYS A 70 5.50 8.79 -2.89
C LYS A 70 5.09 7.41 -3.37
N ALA A 71 4.51 7.35 -4.56
CA ALA A 71 4.13 6.08 -5.14
C ALA A 71 4.59 6.00 -6.58
N GLN A 72 5.15 4.85 -6.94
CA GLN A 72 5.44 4.52 -8.32
C GLN A 72 4.62 3.29 -8.67
N VAL A 73 3.71 3.45 -9.62
CA VAL A 73 2.80 2.39 -10.02
C VAL A 73 3.09 2.04 -11.48
N LYS A 74 3.39 0.78 -11.73
CA LYS A 74 3.89 0.37 -13.04
C LYS A 74 2.80 -0.08 -13.99
N LYS A 75 1.67 -0.55 -13.49
CA LYS A 75 0.61 -1.10 -14.33
C LYS A 75 -0.69 -0.32 -14.22
N ARG A 76 -1.23 -0.18 -13.03
CA ARG A 76 -2.55 0.43 -12.86
C ARG A 76 -2.66 1.13 -11.51
N LEU A 77 -3.21 2.32 -11.55
CA LEU A 77 -3.54 3.08 -10.35
C LEU A 77 -5.03 3.32 -10.32
N MET A 78 -5.67 3.03 -9.19
CA MET A 78 -7.07 3.35 -8.96
C MET A 78 -7.20 4.10 -7.64
N ILE A 79 -7.89 5.23 -7.69
CA ILE A 79 -8.24 5.99 -6.49
C ILE A 79 -9.75 5.98 -6.41
N ARG A 80 -10.27 5.35 -5.36
CA ARG A 80 -11.72 5.24 -5.16
C ARG A 80 -12.25 6.42 -4.39
N GLY A 81 -13.55 6.60 -4.46
CA GLY A 81 -14.21 7.68 -3.76
C GLY A 81 -13.92 7.65 -2.26
N GLY A 82 -13.73 8.81 -1.65
CA GLY A 82 -13.36 8.93 -0.25
C GLY A 82 -11.88 8.85 0.03
N GLY A 83 -11.06 8.47 -0.95
CA GLY A 83 -9.63 8.42 -0.77
C GLY A 83 -9.02 9.82 -0.67
N SER A 84 -8.00 9.95 0.16
CA SER A 84 -7.26 11.18 0.30
C SER A 84 -5.80 10.90 -0.02
N VAL A 85 -5.29 11.58 -1.03
CA VAL A 85 -3.92 11.35 -1.49
C VAL A 85 -3.16 12.65 -1.44
N GLU A 86 -2.16 12.71 -0.56
CA GLU A 86 -1.22 13.82 -0.47
C GLU A 86 0.15 13.31 -0.83
N ALA A 87 0.32 12.95 -2.11
CA ALA A 87 1.51 12.23 -2.50
C ALA A 87 1.90 12.56 -3.92
N LYS A 88 3.17 12.29 -4.22
CA LYS A 88 3.64 12.34 -5.59
C LYS A 88 3.47 10.95 -6.18
N ILE A 89 2.68 10.85 -7.24
CA ILE A 89 2.42 9.58 -7.88
C ILE A 89 2.98 9.60 -9.29
N VAL A 90 3.71 8.55 -9.61
CA VAL A 90 4.26 8.35 -10.95
C VAL A 90 3.67 7.04 -11.49
N THR A 91 3.01 7.12 -12.62
CA THR A 91 2.42 5.93 -13.26
C THR A 91 2.93 5.80 -14.68
#